data_6429ab891ff33e3659b271af951b0bed
#
_entry.id   6429ab891ff33e3659b271af951b0bed
#
_cell.length_a   1.000
_cell.length_b   1.000
_cell.length_c   1.000
_cell.angle_alpha   90.00
_cell.angle_beta   90.00
_cell.angle_gamma   90.00
#
_symmetry.space_group_name_H-M   'P 1'
#
loop_
_entity.id
_entity.type
_entity.pdbx_description
1 polymer ?
#
loop_
_entity_poly.entity_id
_entity_poly.type
_entity_poly.pdbx_seq_one_letter_code
_entity_poly.pdbx_strand_id
1 'polypeptide(L)'
;MNRRRLLALLGLLPAAATALPVLQALDERSRPRRIRPAGGFHGDYFSNLPLRTQDGTPVRFYDDLLAGKTVAIHFFRTGCTDGLCPVVMQNLVQLQRLLGDRCGRDVFMYSFTLAPEEDTPERLRRFREQLGVGPGWAFLTGARRDLEVCRARLGFTEPDPRLDRDRAAHTNRVLFGNEPHQRWMASPALTRPEFLLDQINRVAGLQA
;
A
#
# COMPACT_ATOMS: atom_id res chain seq x y z
N MET A 1 -43.13 -23.97 65.52
CA MET A 1 -42.81 -22.58 65.92
C MET A 1 -41.54 -22.17 65.14
N ASN A 2 -41.61 -20.97 64.54
CA ASN A 2 -40.53 -20.13 63.94
C ASN A 2 -40.14 -20.42 62.48
N ARG A 3 -40.73 -19.72 61.57
CA ARG A 3 -40.47 -18.34 61.06
C ARG A 3 -39.23 -18.26 60.16
N ARG A 4 -39.57 -18.17 58.87
CA ARG A 4 -39.07 -17.19 57.87
C ARG A 4 -37.57 -16.91 57.82
N ARG A 5 -36.96 -17.21 56.71
CA ARG A 5 -36.07 -16.24 56.01
C ARG A 5 -36.14 -16.43 54.51
N LEU A 6 -36.87 -15.52 53.89
CA LEU A 6 -36.83 -15.21 52.47
C LEU A 6 -35.47 -14.51 52.21
N LEU A 7 -34.60 -15.06 51.37
CA LEU A 7 -33.45 -14.33 50.85
C LEU A 7 -33.72 -14.12 49.36
N ALA A 8 -33.90 -12.82 49.03
CA ALA A 8 -34.01 -12.30 47.72
C ALA A 8 -32.67 -12.47 46.97
N LEU A 9 -32.63 -13.26 45.90
CA LEU A 9 -31.58 -13.28 44.94
C LEU A 9 -31.81 -12.07 43.98
N LEU A 10 -31.15 -10.96 44.27
CA LEU A 10 -30.96 -9.85 43.33
C LEU A 10 -30.00 -10.35 42.25
N GLY A 11 -30.55 -10.53 41.02
CA GLY A 11 -29.77 -10.86 39.86
C GLY A 11 -28.82 -9.73 39.46
N LEU A 12 -27.54 -10.01 39.57
CA LEU A 12 -26.51 -9.25 38.88
C LEU A 12 -26.51 -9.64 37.41
N LEU A 13 -27.15 -8.82 36.60
CA LEU A 13 -27.00 -8.88 35.16
C LEU A 13 -25.55 -8.46 34.80
N PRO A 14 -24.84 -9.22 33.96
CA PRO A 14 -23.50 -8.82 33.56
C PRO A 14 -23.53 -7.58 32.66
N ALA A 15 -22.91 -6.50 33.10
CA ALA A 15 -22.74 -5.23 32.37
C ALA A 15 -21.83 -5.37 31.13
N ALA A 16 -21.47 -6.58 30.73
CA ALA A 16 -20.56 -6.85 29.62
C ALA A 16 -21.23 -6.81 28.22
N ALA A 17 -22.57 -6.87 28.13
CA ALA A 17 -23.25 -6.96 26.84
C ALA A 17 -23.42 -5.62 26.09
N THR A 18 -23.19 -4.48 26.74
CA THR A 18 -23.38 -3.15 26.15
C THR A 18 -22.10 -2.47 25.65
N ALA A 19 -20.93 -3.00 26.00
CA ALA A 19 -19.64 -2.39 25.63
C ALA A 19 -19.20 -2.73 24.19
N LEU A 20 -19.58 -3.86 23.64
CA LEU A 20 -19.20 -4.28 22.30
C LEU A 20 -19.69 -3.34 21.17
N PRO A 21 -20.97 -2.92 21.14
CA PRO A 21 -21.43 -2.00 20.08
C PRO A 21 -20.81 -0.60 20.21
N VAL A 22 -20.44 -0.16 21.40
CA VAL A 22 -19.78 1.15 21.59
C VAL A 22 -18.35 1.13 21.11
N LEU A 23 -17.60 0.04 21.34
CA LEU A 23 -16.24 -0.13 20.84
C LEU A 23 -16.20 -0.27 19.32
N GLN A 24 -17.15 -0.97 18.71
CA GLN A 24 -17.30 -1.04 17.25
C GLN A 24 -17.65 0.33 16.65
N ALA A 25 -18.53 1.10 17.28
CA ALA A 25 -18.90 2.45 16.81
C ALA A 25 -17.74 3.46 16.96
N LEU A 26 -16.84 3.28 17.93
CA LEU A 26 -15.63 4.09 18.08
C LEU A 26 -14.57 3.74 17.03
N ASP A 27 -14.45 2.47 16.67
CA ASP A 27 -13.55 2.03 15.60
C ASP A 27 -13.99 2.54 14.23
N GLU A 28 -15.28 2.55 13.94
CA GLU A 28 -15.83 3.13 12.71
C GLU A 28 -15.67 4.66 12.64
N ARG A 29 -15.70 5.36 13.77
CA ARG A 29 -15.46 6.82 13.83
C ARG A 29 -13.98 7.18 13.69
N SER A 30 -13.07 6.27 14.02
CA SER A 30 -11.63 6.43 13.90
C SER A 30 -11.09 6.12 12.50
N ARG A 31 -11.90 5.52 11.63
CA ARG A 31 -11.54 5.34 10.21
C ARG A 31 -11.52 6.71 9.54
N PRO A 32 -10.40 7.14 8.94
CA PRO A 32 -10.35 8.39 8.22
C PRO A 32 -11.49 8.39 7.19
N ARG A 33 -12.36 9.40 7.30
CA ARG A 33 -13.48 9.59 6.40
C ARG A 33 -12.93 9.65 4.98
N ARG A 34 -13.21 8.64 4.16
CA ARG A 34 -12.81 8.61 2.75
C ARG A 34 -13.37 9.87 2.10
N ILE A 35 -12.49 10.83 1.84
CA ILE A 35 -12.82 11.98 1.02
C ILE A 35 -12.98 11.41 -0.39
N ARG A 36 -14.23 11.20 -0.82
CA ARG A 36 -14.51 10.94 -2.23
C ARG A 36 -14.18 12.23 -2.98
N PRO A 37 -13.24 12.23 -3.92
CA PRO A 37 -13.02 13.41 -4.75
C PRO A 37 -14.34 13.75 -5.45
N ALA A 38 -14.75 15.01 -5.38
CA ALA A 38 -15.85 15.52 -6.18
C ALA A 38 -15.38 15.50 -7.65
N GLY A 39 -15.83 14.51 -8.43
CA GLY A 39 -15.53 14.45 -9.86
C GLY A 39 -14.96 13.09 -10.31
N GLY A 40 -15.83 12.26 -10.83
CA GLY A 40 -15.73 10.87 -11.23
C GLY A 40 -14.76 10.45 -12.33
N PHE A 41 -13.60 11.06 -12.53
CA PHE A 41 -12.70 10.65 -13.63
C PHE A 41 -11.64 9.61 -13.22
N HIS A 42 -11.36 9.43 -11.95
CA HIS A 42 -10.11 8.78 -11.50
C HIS A 42 -10.27 7.29 -11.16
N GLY A 43 -11.37 6.88 -10.57
CA GLY A 43 -11.65 5.48 -10.29
C GLY A 43 -11.77 4.62 -11.53
N ASP A 44 -12.29 5.19 -12.63
CA ASP A 44 -12.45 4.49 -13.90
C ASP A 44 -11.10 4.29 -14.62
N TYR A 45 -10.17 5.28 -14.52
CA TYR A 45 -8.86 5.15 -15.12
C TYR A 45 -8.02 4.06 -14.44
N PHE A 46 -7.95 4.07 -13.11
CA PHE A 46 -7.07 3.16 -12.38
C PHE A 46 -7.64 1.77 -12.18
N SER A 47 -8.92 1.54 -12.41
CA SER A 47 -9.61 0.25 -12.17
C SER A 47 -9.44 -0.24 -10.71
N ASN A 48 -10.52 -0.60 -10.05
CA ASN A 48 -10.46 -0.98 -8.64
C ASN A 48 -10.25 -2.50 -8.46
N LEU A 49 -9.10 -2.99 -8.91
CA LEU A 49 -8.74 -4.41 -8.99
C LEU A 49 -8.42 -5.02 -7.61
N PRO A 50 -8.75 -6.30 -7.38
CA PRO A 50 -8.41 -6.99 -6.15
C PRO A 50 -6.92 -7.38 -6.13
N LEU A 51 -6.24 -7.07 -5.04
CA LEU A 51 -4.85 -7.40 -4.78
C LEU A 51 -4.71 -7.97 -3.36
N ARG A 52 -3.52 -8.44 -3.02
CA ARG A 52 -3.15 -8.90 -1.67
C ARG A 52 -1.83 -8.27 -1.25
N THR A 53 -1.75 -7.90 0.03
CA THR A 53 -0.48 -7.48 0.63
C THR A 53 0.40 -8.69 0.96
N GLN A 54 1.66 -8.44 1.35
CA GLN A 54 2.60 -9.44 1.88
C GLN A 54 2.04 -10.19 3.11
N ASP A 55 1.06 -9.62 3.81
CA ASP A 55 0.42 -10.25 4.98
C ASP A 55 -0.84 -11.03 4.60
N GLY A 56 -1.11 -11.19 3.28
CA GLY A 56 -2.29 -11.86 2.76
C GLY A 56 -3.57 -11.04 2.83
N THR A 57 -3.51 -9.81 3.35
CA THR A 57 -4.68 -8.94 3.49
C THR A 57 -5.20 -8.54 2.10
N PRO A 58 -6.50 -8.76 1.80
CA PRO A 58 -7.10 -8.32 0.56
C PRO A 58 -7.22 -6.79 0.55
N VAL A 59 -6.87 -6.17 -0.58
CA VAL A 59 -6.97 -4.74 -0.81
C VAL A 59 -7.48 -4.44 -2.21
N ARG A 60 -8.10 -3.29 -2.38
CA ARG A 60 -8.55 -2.76 -3.67
C ARG A 60 -7.54 -1.73 -4.18
N PHE A 61 -7.14 -1.85 -5.44
CA PHE A 61 -6.08 -1.03 -6.02
C PHE A 61 -6.39 0.47 -5.89
N TYR A 62 -7.55 0.92 -6.32
CA TYR A 62 -7.88 2.34 -6.21
C TYR A 62 -8.30 2.74 -4.80
N ASP A 63 -9.33 2.07 -4.25
CA ASP A 63 -9.96 2.48 -2.99
C ASP A 63 -9.00 2.44 -1.80
N ASP A 64 -8.18 1.39 -1.72
CA ASP A 64 -7.34 1.16 -0.54
C ASP A 64 -5.92 1.69 -0.71
N LEU A 65 -5.39 1.76 -1.95
CA LEU A 65 -4.01 2.11 -2.18
C LEU A 65 -3.81 3.52 -2.75
N LEU A 66 -4.73 4.05 -3.57
CA LEU A 66 -4.54 5.33 -4.25
C LEU A 66 -5.43 6.44 -3.72
N ALA A 67 -6.73 6.18 -3.52
CA ALA A 67 -7.71 7.22 -3.20
C ALA A 67 -7.32 8.06 -1.98
N GLY A 68 -7.19 9.36 -2.18
CA GLY A 68 -6.85 10.32 -1.14
C GLY A 68 -5.41 10.30 -0.65
N LYS A 69 -4.48 9.64 -1.37
CA LYS A 69 -3.11 9.42 -0.90
C LYS A 69 -2.04 10.06 -1.79
N THR A 70 -0.90 10.36 -1.15
CA THR A 70 0.38 10.53 -1.84
C THR A 70 1.13 9.20 -1.81
N VAL A 71 1.58 8.74 -2.97
CA VAL A 71 2.13 7.40 -3.15
C VAL A 71 3.47 7.40 -3.87
N ALA A 72 4.32 6.42 -3.56
CA ALA A 72 5.48 6.02 -4.34
C ALA A 72 5.29 4.58 -4.79
N ILE A 73 5.23 4.35 -6.09
CA ILE A 73 4.91 3.05 -6.69
C ILE A 73 6.09 2.53 -7.48
N HIS A 74 6.42 1.25 -7.30
CA HIS A 74 7.50 0.55 -7.98
C HIS A 74 7.06 -0.87 -8.34
N PHE A 75 7.54 -1.37 -9.48
CA PHE A 75 7.36 -2.76 -9.89
C PHE A 75 8.68 -3.53 -9.76
N PHE A 76 8.62 -4.77 -9.25
CA PHE A 76 9.81 -5.57 -8.95
C PHE A 76 9.53 -7.07 -9.05
N ARG A 77 10.56 -7.88 -8.85
CA ARG A 77 10.47 -9.33 -8.57
C ARG A 77 11.51 -9.74 -7.53
N THR A 78 11.19 -10.67 -6.64
CA THR A 78 12.13 -11.10 -5.59
C THR A 78 13.34 -11.88 -6.15
N GLY A 79 13.15 -12.59 -7.26
CA GLY A 79 14.18 -13.38 -7.93
C GLY A 79 14.95 -12.64 -9.04
N CYS A 80 15.09 -11.32 -8.93
CA CYS A 80 15.79 -10.52 -9.93
C CYS A 80 17.30 -10.82 -9.93
N THR A 81 17.87 -11.06 -11.12
CA THR A 81 19.29 -11.41 -11.31
C THR A 81 20.07 -10.41 -12.17
N ASP A 82 19.42 -9.29 -12.59
CA ASP A 82 20.04 -8.29 -13.49
C ASP A 82 21.07 -7.37 -12.78
N GLY A 83 21.24 -7.51 -11.47
CA GLY A 83 22.15 -6.68 -10.65
C GLY A 83 21.60 -5.29 -10.33
N LEU A 84 20.57 -4.79 -11.01
CA LEU A 84 20.00 -3.45 -10.80
C LEU A 84 18.94 -3.44 -9.71
N CYS A 85 18.13 -4.50 -9.61
CA CYS A 85 17.07 -4.59 -8.61
C CYS A 85 17.55 -4.39 -7.17
N PRO A 86 18.69 -4.98 -6.73
CA PRO A 86 19.19 -4.73 -5.38
C PRO A 86 19.51 -3.26 -5.13
N VAL A 87 20.10 -2.56 -6.12
CA VAL A 87 20.42 -1.14 -6.02
C VAL A 87 19.15 -0.29 -5.92
N VAL A 88 18.16 -0.57 -6.77
CA VAL A 88 16.84 0.08 -6.72
C VAL A 88 16.20 -0.12 -5.34
N MET A 89 16.17 -1.37 -4.85
CA MET A 89 15.57 -1.65 -3.55
C MET A 89 16.30 -0.94 -2.40
N GLN A 90 17.63 -0.85 -2.44
CA GLN A 90 18.41 -0.09 -1.47
C GLN A 90 18.08 1.40 -1.51
N ASN A 91 17.96 2.01 -2.71
CA ASN A 91 17.55 3.41 -2.86
C ASN A 91 16.16 3.65 -2.27
N LEU A 92 15.21 2.73 -2.48
CA LEU A 92 13.87 2.84 -1.90
C LEU A 92 13.86 2.64 -0.38
N VAL A 93 14.71 1.77 0.16
CA VAL A 93 14.91 1.63 1.62
C VAL A 93 15.44 2.94 2.21
N GLN A 94 16.41 3.57 1.55
CA GLN A 94 16.91 4.89 1.98
C GLN A 94 15.84 5.97 1.84
N LEU A 95 15.05 5.97 0.77
CA LEU A 95 13.92 6.89 0.62
C LEU A 95 12.93 6.73 1.79
N GLN A 96 12.59 5.49 2.18
CA GLN A 96 11.73 5.27 3.34
C GLN A 96 12.31 5.86 4.62
N ARG A 97 13.63 5.69 4.85
CA ARG A 97 14.32 6.26 6.01
C ARG A 97 14.28 7.79 6.00
N LEU A 98 14.49 8.42 4.84
CA LEU A 98 14.42 9.87 4.67
C LEU A 98 13.00 10.42 4.86
N LEU A 99 11.98 9.66 4.50
CA LEU A 99 10.58 10.01 4.78
C LEU A 99 10.26 9.97 6.27
N GLY A 100 10.95 9.10 7.04
CA GLY A 100 10.72 8.95 8.48
C GLY A 100 9.25 8.68 8.81
N ASP A 101 8.71 9.38 9.81
CA ASP A 101 7.32 9.26 10.28
C ASP A 101 6.26 9.67 9.24
N ARG A 102 6.68 10.26 8.14
CA ARG A 102 5.78 10.57 7.01
C ARG A 102 5.38 9.30 6.24
N CYS A 103 6.25 8.28 6.24
CA CYS A 103 5.94 7.02 5.59
C CYS A 103 4.85 6.26 6.36
N GLY A 104 3.72 6.00 5.71
CA GLY A 104 2.54 5.39 6.32
C GLY A 104 1.54 6.37 6.92
N ARG A 105 1.86 7.67 6.97
CA ARG A 105 0.96 8.74 7.38
C ARG A 105 0.62 9.69 6.23
N ASP A 106 1.62 10.29 5.63
CA ASP A 106 1.47 11.29 4.57
C ASP A 106 1.82 10.71 3.19
N VAL A 107 2.76 9.77 3.15
CA VAL A 107 3.26 9.11 1.96
C VAL A 107 3.19 7.60 2.15
N PHE A 108 2.66 6.88 1.17
CA PHE A 108 2.57 5.43 1.17
C PHE A 108 3.43 4.85 0.05
N MET A 109 4.22 3.84 0.36
CA MET A 109 5.07 3.16 -0.62
C MET A 109 4.45 1.81 -1.01
N TYR A 110 4.46 1.49 -2.30
CA TYR A 110 3.90 0.26 -2.83
C TYR A 110 4.84 -0.38 -3.84
N SER A 111 5.19 -1.64 -3.60
CA SER A 111 5.95 -2.46 -4.55
C SER A 111 5.07 -3.58 -5.07
N PHE A 112 4.81 -3.58 -6.38
CA PHE A 112 3.98 -4.58 -7.06
C PHE A 112 4.86 -5.64 -7.69
N THR A 113 4.55 -6.92 -7.46
CA THR A 113 5.33 -7.98 -8.09
C THR A 113 5.03 -8.12 -9.59
N LEU A 114 6.08 -8.44 -10.36
CA LEU A 114 5.99 -8.86 -11.76
C LEU A 114 5.92 -10.39 -11.92
N ALA A 115 6.09 -11.13 -10.84
CA ALA A 115 6.12 -12.59 -10.83
C ALA A 115 5.17 -13.19 -9.78
N PRO A 116 3.84 -12.95 -9.89
CA PRO A 116 2.88 -13.33 -8.84
C PRO A 116 2.79 -14.83 -8.57
N GLU A 117 3.19 -15.69 -9.51
CA GLU A 117 3.24 -17.13 -9.33
C GLU A 117 4.37 -17.56 -8.39
N GLU A 118 5.46 -16.78 -8.35
CA GLU A 118 6.61 -17.03 -7.50
C GLU A 118 6.53 -16.21 -6.21
N ASP A 119 6.06 -14.97 -6.30
CA ASP A 119 6.02 -13.99 -5.23
C ASP A 119 4.69 -14.08 -4.45
N THR A 120 4.52 -15.21 -3.72
CA THR A 120 3.40 -15.39 -2.81
C THR A 120 3.45 -14.38 -1.65
N PRO A 121 2.35 -14.12 -0.94
CA PRO A 121 2.37 -13.26 0.24
C PRO A 121 3.47 -13.62 1.24
N GLU A 122 3.69 -14.91 1.52
CA GLU A 122 4.71 -15.39 2.46
C GLU A 122 6.13 -15.09 1.95
N ARG A 123 6.37 -15.21 0.65
CA ARG A 123 7.66 -14.86 0.03
C ARG A 123 7.90 -13.35 0.09
N LEU A 124 6.87 -12.54 -0.21
CA LEU A 124 6.93 -11.09 -0.11
C LEU A 124 7.17 -10.62 1.33
N ARG A 125 6.53 -11.25 2.31
CA ARG A 125 6.76 -10.95 3.73
C ARG A 125 8.21 -11.19 4.12
N ARG A 126 8.77 -12.37 3.79
CA ARG A 126 10.19 -12.68 4.05
C ARG A 126 11.13 -11.70 3.36
N PHE A 127 10.84 -11.34 2.12
CA PHE A 127 11.64 -10.36 1.38
C PHE A 127 11.60 -8.98 2.05
N ARG A 128 10.42 -8.52 2.48
CA ARG A 128 10.25 -7.30 3.25
C ARG A 128 11.05 -7.30 4.56
N GLU A 129 11.02 -8.41 5.29
CA GLU A 129 11.80 -8.60 6.53
C GLU A 129 13.31 -8.54 6.27
N GLN A 130 13.79 -9.17 5.20
CA GLN A 130 15.21 -9.13 4.79
C GLN A 130 15.68 -7.71 4.44
N LEU A 131 14.80 -6.90 3.85
CA LEU A 131 15.10 -5.49 3.54
C LEU A 131 15.08 -4.59 4.79
N GLY A 132 14.50 -5.04 5.89
CA GLY A 132 14.38 -4.28 7.14
C GLY A 132 13.49 -3.04 6.99
N VAL A 133 12.48 -3.09 6.10
CA VAL A 133 11.59 -1.95 5.86
C VAL A 133 10.48 -1.87 6.90
N GLY A 134 10.15 -0.65 7.29
CA GLY A 134 9.16 -0.33 8.30
C GLY A 134 7.71 -0.27 7.78
N PRO A 135 6.78 0.22 8.61
CA PRO A 135 5.40 0.47 8.22
C PRO A 135 5.31 1.52 7.09
N GLY A 136 4.15 1.56 6.42
CA GLY A 136 3.91 2.50 5.33
C GLY A 136 4.41 2.04 3.96
N TRP A 137 5.15 0.93 3.88
CA TRP A 137 5.55 0.30 2.63
C TRP A 137 4.96 -1.11 2.53
N ALA A 138 4.06 -1.31 1.56
CA ALA A 138 3.43 -2.59 1.30
C ALA A 138 3.95 -3.22 0.01
N PHE A 139 4.13 -4.54 0.05
CA PHE A 139 4.46 -5.39 -1.09
C PHE A 139 3.20 -6.11 -1.55
N LEU A 140 2.91 -6.04 -2.84
CA LEU A 140 1.62 -6.39 -3.40
C LEU A 140 1.74 -7.50 -4.42
N THR A 141 0.84 -8.47 -4.33
CA THR A 141 0.64 -9.54 -5.30
C THR A 141 -0.84 -9.69 -5.63
N GLY A 142 -1.18 -10.52 -6.60
CA GLY A 142 -2.54 -10.75 -7.03
C GLY A 142 -2.62 -11.62 -8.27
N ALA A 143 -3.77 -11.68 -8.92
CA ALA A 143 -3.88 -12.35 -10.20
C ALA A 143 -2.99 -11.63 -11.24
N ARG A 144 -2.25 -12.41 -12.06
CA ARG A 144 -1.37 -11.87 -13.10
C ARG A 144 -2.08 -10.84 -13.97
N ARG A 145 -3.30 -11.16 -14.43
CA ARG A 145 -4.11 -10.26 -15.25
C ARG A 145 -4.32 -8.90 -14.58
N ASP A 146 -4.62 -8.89 -13.30
CA ASP A 146 -4.93 -7.66 -12.56
C ASP A 146 -3.67 -6.81 -12.36
N LEU A 147 -2.54 -7.45 -12.05
CA LEU A 147 -1.23 -6.78 -11.95
C LEU A 147 -0.78 -6.19 -13.29
N GLU A 148 -1.04 -6.86 -14.42
CA GLU A 148 -0.76 -6.33 -15.75
C GLU A 148 -1.61 -5.09 -16.06
N VAL A 149 -2.88 -5.09 -15.68
CA VAL A 149 -3.73 -3.90 -15.83
C VAL A 149 -3.20 -2.75 -14.96
N CYS A 150 -2.82 -3.02 -13.70
CA CYS A 150 -2.19 -2.01 -12.84
C CYS A 150 -0.92 -1.46 -13.49
N ARG A 151 -0.04 -2.34 -13.99
CA ARG A 151 1.22 -1.98 -14.65
C ARG A 151 0.99 -1.07 -15.86
N ALA A 152 0.05 -1.43 -16.72
CA ALA A 152 -0.30 -0.64 -17.89
C ALA A 152 -0.90 0.72 -17.52
N ARG A 153 -1.83 0.76 -16.57
CA ARG A 153 -2.48 2.01 -16.14
C ARG A 153 -1.53 2.96 -15.42
N LEU A 154 -0.50 2.44 -14.76
CA LEU A 154 0.54 3.23 -14.10
C LEU A 154 1.70 3.61 -15.02
N GLY A 155 1.67 3.22 -16.31
CA GLY A 155 2.69 3.58 -17.28
C GLY A 155 4.01 2.80 -17.14
N PHE A 156 3.97 1.58 -16.60
CA PHE A 156 5.13 0.70 -16.47
C PHE A 156 5.25 -0.32 -17.60
N THR A 157 4.66 -0.04 -18.75
CA THR A 157 4.81 -0.84 -19.97
C THR A 157 5.91 -0.28 -20.84
N GLU A 158 6.59 -1.15 -21.57
CA GLU A 158 7.56 -0.76 -22.59
C GLU A 158 6.85 -0.63 -23.96
N PRO A 159 7.20 0.38 -24.79
CA PRO A 159 6.64 0.54 -26.12
C PRO A 159 6.93 -0.65 -27.05
N ASP A 160 8.09 -1.28 -26.92
CA ASP A 160 8.43 -2.50 -27.65
C ASP A 160 7.80 -3.72 -26.95
N PRO A 161 6.87 -4.44 -27.60
CA PRO A 161 6.23 -5.61 -27.01
C PRO A 161 7.19 -6.77 -26.69
N ARG A 162 8.39 -6.81 -27.28
CA ARG A 162 9.40 -7.82 -26.99
C ARG A 162 10.07 -7.53 -25.64
N LEU A 163 10.44 -6.27 -25.43
CA LEU A 163 11.01 -5.79 -24.17
C LEU A 163 9.94 -5.86 -23.06
N ASP A 164 8.70 -5.50 -23.37
CA ASP A 164 7.61 -5.54 -22.39
C ASP A 164 7.29 -6.94 -21.89
N ARG A 165 7.52 -7.97 -22.72
CA ARG A 165 7.37 -9.38 -22.33
C ARG A 165 8.53 -9.92 -21.50
N ASP A 166 9.70 -9.32 -21.62
CA ASP A 166 10.86 -9.73 -20.84
C ASP A 166 10.75 -9.22 -19.41
N ARG A 167 10.35 -10.11 -18.50
CA ARG A 167 10.18 -9.80 -17.08
C ARG A 167 11.51 -9.59 -16.35
N ALA A 168 12.63 -9.90 -16.97
CA ALA A 168 13.95 -9.56 -16.45
C ALA A 168 14.33 -8.11 -16.78
N ALA A 169 13.88 -7.61 -17.93
CA ALA A 169 14.10 -6.22 -18.37
C ALA A 169 12.96 -5.28 -17.92
N HIS A 170 12.57 -5.33 -16.67
CA HIS A 170 11.56 -4.43 -16.12
C HIS A 170 12.10 -3.00 -15.94
N THR A 171 11.24 -2.03 -16.04
CA THR A 171 11.63 -0.62 -15.96
C THR A 171 12.04 -0.22 -14.55
N ASN A 172 13.29 0.22 -14.39
CA ASN A 172 13.81 0.76 -13.12
C ASN A 172 13.29 2.18 -12.88
N ARG A 173 11.99 2.29 -12.66
CA ARG A 173 11.25 3.54 -12.41
C ARG A 173 10.53 3.49 -11.07
N VAL A 174 10.38 4.67 -10.46
CA VAL A 174 9.41 4.94 -9.38
C VAL A 174 8.41 5.95 -9.90
N LEU A 175 7.12 5.67 -9.73
CA LEU A 175 6.04 6.61 -9.98
C LEU A 175 5.64 7.26 -8.66
N PHE A 176 5.73 8.56 -8.59
CA PHE A 176 5.20 9.36 -7.50
C PHE A 176 3.84 9.93 -7.88
N GLY A 177 2.86 9.80 -7.01
CA GLY A 177 1.50 10.27 -7.25
C GLY A 177 0.92 10.98 -6.04
N ASN A 178 0.21 12.08 -6.28
CA ASN A 178 -0.68 12.72 -5.32
C ASN A 178 -2.07 12.67 -5.92
N GLU A 179 -2.83 11.65 -5.51
CA GLU A 179 -4.12 11.37 -6.12
C GLU A 179 -5.12 12.51 -5.92
N PRO A 180 -5.27 13.14 -4.74
CA PRO A 180 -6.18 14.27 -4.55
C PRO A 180 -5.89 15.48 -5.45
N HIS A 181 -4.63 15.71 -5.77
CA HIS A 181 -4.20 16.84 -6.60
C HIS A 181 -3.92 16.47 -8.06
N GLN A 182 -4.10 15.22 -8.42
CA GLN A 182 -3.86 14.69 -9.77
C GLN A 182 -2.45 14.98 -10.30
N ARG A 183 -1.47 14.97 -9.42
CA ARG A 183 -0.06 15.16 -9.76
C ARG A 183 0.63 13.82 -9.82
N TRP A 184 1.20 13.52 -10.99
CA TRP A 184 1.91 12.26 -11.20
C TRP A 184 3.24 12.54 -11.88
N MET A 185 4.31 11.87 -11.43
CA MET A 185 5.65 12.03 -11.98
C MET A 185 6.44 10.72 -11.84
N ALA A 186 7.06 10.29 -12.92
CA ALA A 186 7.99 9.17 -12.92
C ALA A 186 9.43 9.66 -12.76
N SER A 187 10.24 8.87 -12.05
CA SER A 187 11.67 9.12 -11.87
C SER A 187 12.45 7.81 -12.04
N PRO A 188 13.67 7.83 -12.58
CA PRO A 188 14.55 6.66 -12.54
C PRO A 188 14.83 6.24 -11.11
N ALA A 189 14.62 4.97 -10.79
CA ALA A 189 14.81 4.43 -9.43
C ALA A 189 16.29 4.26 -9.04
N LEU A 190 17.20 4.29 -10.02
CA LEU A 190 18.65 4.28 -9.81
C LEU A 190 19.23 5.64 -9.38
N THR A 191 18.39 6.65 -9.30
CA THR A 191 18.78 7.99 -8.83
C THR A 191 19.01 7.98 -7.32
N ARG A 192 19.82 8.95 -6.84
CA ARG A 192 20.10 9.11 -5.40
C ARG A 192 18.81 9.28 -4.58
N PRO A 193 18.71 8.67 -3.40
CA PRO A 193 17.51 8.70 -2.55
C PRO A 193 17.03 10.11 -2.20
N GLU A 194 17.95 11.07 -2.02
CA GLU A 194 17.62 12.47 -1.74
C GLU A 194 16.88 13.11 -2.91
N PHE A 195 17.28 12.79 -4.14
CA PHE A 195 16.56 13.26 -5.32
C PHE A 195 15.15 12.64 -5.41
N LEU A 196 14.99 11.35 -5.07
CA LEU A 196 13.67 10.70 -4.99
C LEU A 196 12.80 11.39 -3.93
N LEU A 197 13.39 11.78 -2.79
CA LEU A 197 12.70 12.55 -1.75
C LEU A 197 12.22 13.90 -2.27
N ASP A 198 13.07 14.61 -3.00
CA ASP A 198 12.69 15.90 -3.61
C ASP A 198 11.53 15.74 -4.60
N GLN A 199 11.55 14.66 -5.41
CA GLN A 199 10.47 14.40 -6.37
C GLN A 199 9.14 14.15 -5.66
N ILE A 200 9.12 13.34 -4.60
CA ILE A 200 7.87 13.07 -3.89
C ILE A 200 7.39 14.30 -3.11
N ASN A 201 8.29 15.14 -2.59
CA ASN A 201 7.93 16.40 -1.97
C ASN A 201 7.26 17.36 -2.96
N ARG A 202 7.77 17.48 -4.18
CA ARG A 202 7.14 18.27 -5.25
C ARG A 202 5.75 17.79 -5.59
N VAL A 203 5.57 16.47 -5.72
CA VAL A 203 4.25 15.88 -5.99
C VAL A 203 3.29 16.10 -4.82
N ALA A 204 3.79 15.98 -3.59
CA ALA A 204 3.03 16.24 -2.37
C ALA A 204 2.66 17.72 -2.17
N GLY A 205 3.29 18.64 -2.92
CA GLY A 205 3.09 20.09 -2.74
C GLY A 205 3.83 20.66 -1.53
N LEU A 206 4.82 19.93 -1.02
CA LEU A 206 5.72 20.38 0.02
C LEU A 206 6.92 21.03 -0.67
N GLN A 207 7.13 22.32 -0.45
CA GLN A 207 8.36 22.99 -0.89
C GLN A 207 9.54 22.47 -0.05
N ALA A 208 10.68 22.25 -0.71
CA ALA A 208 11.94 21.91 -0.04
C ALA A 208 12.44 23.06 0.82
#